data_3de50c9cfc3577efebd8b5fe0eb99eb3
#
_entry.id   3de50c9cfc3577efebd8b5fe0eb99eb3
#
_cell.length_a   1.000
_cell.length_b   1.000
_cell.length_c   1.000
_cell.angle_alpha   90.00
_cell.angle_beta   90.00
_cell.angle_gamma   90.00
#
_symmetry.space_group_name_H-M   'P 1'
#
loop_
_entity.id
_entity.type
_entity.pdbx_description
1 polymer ?
#
loop_
_entity_poly.entity_id
_entity_poly.type
_entity_poly.pdbx_seq_one_letter_code
_entity_poly.pdbx_strand_id
1 'polypeptide(L)'
;VAASYSTGHCALLEHPEHQEASATSSSWLAHDLEAWVCQPSRWSSQAALSGGDDCRLKLWDRRSAGACSRSLRHDAGVTMIVEHPTVPYLFLSGSYDESVRVWDTRALGRPVHSLSVGGGVWRLKWSACCQRLLCAAMYNGFKVLAFSSATGLQLLEEFNSPHSSIAYGADWVGSFSESDRQLVATCSFYDHLLCLWSHSF
;
A
#
# COMPACT_ATOMS: atom_id res chain seq x y z
N VAL A 1 -13.72 -6.60 -5.78
CA VAL A 1 -12.91 -5.46 -6.27
C VAL A 1 -13.23 -4.25 -5.43
N ALA A 2 -12.26 -3.36 -5.20
CA ALA A 2 -12.48 -2.08 -4.53
C ALA A 2 -12.10 -0.92 -5.45
N ALA A 3 -12.76 0.21 -5.27
CA ALA A 3 -12.45 1.46 -5.95
C ALA A 3 -12.42 2.62 -4.94
N SER A 4 -11.53 3.57 -5.20
CA SER A 4 -11.44 4.85 -4.49
C SER A 4 -11.64 5.98 -5.50
N TYR A 5 -12.26 7.07 -5.06
CA TYR A 5 -12.66 8.19 -5.93
C TYR A 5 -12.09 9.51 -5.41
N SER A 6 -11.82 10.42 -6.35
CA SER A 6 -11.40 11.80 -6.04
C SER A 6 -12.44 12.61 -5.24
N THR A 7 -13.67 12.12 -5.17
CA THR A 7 -14.75 12.70 -4.34
C THR A 7 -14.72 12.25 -2.88
N GLY A 8 -13.69 11.51 -2.45
CA GLY A 8 -13.59 10.95 -1.11
C GLY A 8 -14.39 9.66 -0.89
N HIS A 9 -15.14 9.20 -1.90
CA HIS A 9 -15.89 7.96 -1.80
C HIS A 9 -15.00 6.74 -1.98
N CYS A 10 -15.37 5.64 -1.33
CA CYS A 10 -14.89 4.29 -1.59
C CYS A 10 -16.07 3.41 -2.02
N ALA A 11 -15.78 2.40 -2.83
CA ALA A 11 -16.77 1.40 -3.20
C ALA A 11 -16.17 -0.01 -3.17
N LEU A 12 -16.97 -0.97 -2.78
CA LEU A 12 -16.66 -2.39 -2.90
C LEU A 12 -17.63 -3.01 -3.91
N LEU A 13 -17.07 -3.69 -4.89
CA LEU A 13 -17.79 -4.36 -5.95
C LEU A 13 -17.71 -5.88 -5.69
N GLU A 14 -18.85 -6.50 -5.50
CA GLU A 14 -18.97 -7.97 -5.38
C GLU A 14 -19.41 -8.52 -6.73
N HIS A 15 -18.64 -9.46 -7.27
CA HIS A 15 -19.00 -10.18 -8.47
C HIS A 15 -19.67 -11.50 -8.05
N PRO A 16 -20.94 -11.75 -8.41
CA PRO A 16 -21.56 -13.04 -8.18
C PRO A 16 -20.87 -14.09 -9.06
N GLU A 17 -20.38 -15.17 -8.46
CA GLU A 17 -19.62 -16.22 -9.15
C GLU A 17 -20.43 -17.00 -10.20
N HIS A 18 -21.76 -16.89 -10.25
CA HIS A 18 -22.63 -17.76 -11.07
C HIS A 18 -23.88 -17.14 -11.67
N GLN A 19 -24.02 -15.82 -11.84
CA GLN A 19 -25.21 -15.27 -12.51
C GLN A 19 -24.89 -13.99 -13.30
N GLU A 20 -25.62 -13.77 -14.41
CA GLU A 20 -25.69 -12.52 -15.17
C GLU A 20 -26.28 -11.33 -14.37
N ALA A 21 -26.23 -11.39 -13.06
CA ALA A 21 -26.77 -10.36 -12.18
C ALA A 21 -25.75 -9.21 -12.00
N SER A 22 -26.26 -8.00 -12.03
CA SER A 22 -25.52 -6.76 -11.78
C SER A 22 -24.66 -6.87 -10.52
N ALA A 23 -23.38 -6.50 -10.64
CA ALA A 23 -22.48 -6.39 -9.49
C ALA A 23 -23.11 -5.52 -8.40
N THR A 24 -23.30 -6.08 -7.22
CA THR A 24 -23.75 -5.30 -6.07
C THR A 24 -22.62 -4.39 -5.63
N SER A 25 -22.82 -3.10 -5.66
CA SER A 25 -21.85 -2.12 -5.19
C SER A 25 -22.34 -1.51 -3.87
N SER A 26 -21.47 -1.53 -2.86
CA SER A 26 -21.63 -0.69 -1.68
C SER A 26 -20.66 0.49 -1.78
N SER A 27 -21.20 1.71 -1.83
CA SER A 27 -20.40 2.93 -1.86
C SER A 27 -20.70 3.78 -0.64
N TRP A 28 -19.66 4.41 -0.08
CA TRP A 28 -19.79 5.29 1.08
C TRP A 28 -18.78 6.44 1.00
N LEU A 29 -19.11 7.57 1.66
CA LEU A 29 -18.17 8.67 1.84
C LEU A 29 -17.13 8.25 2.89
N ALA A 30 -15.93 7.96 2.43
CA ALA A 30 -14.85 7.46 3.28
C ALA A 30 -13.97 8.59 3.81
N HIS A 31 -13.68 9.61 3.00
CA HIS A 31 -12.75 10.68 3.30
C HIS A 31 -13.34 12.04 2.97
N ASP A 32 -12.86 13.08 3.67
CA ASP A 32 -13.29 14.47 3.45
C ASP A 32 -12.64 15.10 2.20
N LEU A 33 -11.55 14.48 1.72
CA LEU A 33 -10.82 14.81 0.50
C LEU A 33 -10.69 13.56 -0.38
N GLU A 34 -9.82 13.59 -1.40
CA GLU A 34 -9.60 12.48 -2.32
C GLU A 34 -9.26 11.18 -1.58
N ALA A 35 -9.97 10.10 -1.89
CA ALA A 35 -9.61 8.75 -1.45
C ALA A 35 -8.58 8.16 -2.42
N TRP A 36 -7.34 7.99 -1.97
CA TRP A 36 -6.25 7.47 -2.79
C TRP A 36 -6.24 5.96 -2.89
N VAL A 37 -6.64 5.28 -1.82
CA VAL A 37 -6.62 3.83 -1.74
C VAL A 37 -7.84 3.32 -0.99
N CYS A 38 -8.43 2.25 -1.52
CA CYS A 38 -9.47 1.46 -0.87
C CYS A 38 -9.24 -0.01 -1.18
N GLN A 39 -9.29 -0.85 -0.17
CA GLN A 39 -9.17 -2.30 -0.37
C GLN A 39 -10.00 -3.08 0.65
N PRO A 40 -10.63 -4.20 0.24
CA PRO A 40 -11.16 -5.17 1.19
C PRO A 40 -9.99 -5.82 1.93
N SER A 41 -10.17 -6.13 3.20
CA SER A 41 -9.15 -6.89 3.91
C SER A 41 -9.09 -8.32 3.37
N ARG A 42 -7.88 -8.80 3.12
CA ARG A 42 -7.65 -10.21 2.74
C ARG A 42 -7.86 -11.19 3.89
N TRP A 43 -7.84 -10.68 5.12
CA TRP A 43 -7.94 -11.48 6.35
C TRP A 43 -9.34 -11.47 6.96
N SER A 44 -10.22 -10.60 6.50
CA SER A 44 -11.60 -10.50 6.99
C SER A 44 -12.52 -10.01 5.89
N SER A 45 -13.46 -10.83 5.47
CA SER A 45 -14.49 -10.45 4.50
C SER A 45 -15.39 -9.31 4.99
N GLN A 46 -15.39 -9.04 6.29
CA GLN A 46 -16.18 -7.99 6.92
C GLN A 46 -15.42 -6.67 7.12
N ALA A 47 -14.15 -6.61 6.75
CA ALA A 47 -13.33 -5.41 6.93
C ALA A 47 -12.88 -4.83 5.59
N ALA A 48 -12.70 -3.51 5.58
CA ALA A 48 -12.05 -2.78 4.51
C ALA A 48 -11.13 -1.71 5.11
N LEU A 49 -10.14 -1.30 4.32
CA LEU A 49 -9.19 -0.25 4.67
C LEU A 49 -9.22 0.82 3.58
N SER A 50 -9.10 2.08 3.99
CA SER A 50 -8.95 3.19 3.05
C SER A 50 -7.97 4.23 3.53
N GLY A 51 -7.36 4.95 2.60
CA GLY A 51 -6.49 6.09 2.83
C GLY A 51 -6.86 7.24 1.92
N GLY A 52 -6.74 8.47 2.42
CA GLY A 52 -7.13 9.66 1.68
C GLY A 52 -6.22 10.86 1.96
N ASP A 53 -6.46 11.92 1.20
CA ASP A 53 -5.73 13.17 1.28
C ASP A 53 -6.07 13.96 2.56
N ASP A 54 -7.15 13.59 3.25
CA ASP A 54 -7.50 14.08 4.58
C ASP A 54 -6.54 13.61 5.70
N CYS A 55 -5.39 13.03 5.32
CA CYS A 55 -4.36 12.48 6.21
C CYS A 55 -4.85 11.32 7.07
N ARG A 56 -5.94 10.67 6.68
CA ARG A 56 -6.53 9.58 7.43
C ARG A 56 -6.35 8.24 6.76
N LEU A 57 -6.02 7.25 7.60
CA LEU A 57 -6.16 5.85 7.31
C LEU A 57 -7.34 5.34 8.12
N LYS A 58 -8.32 4.73 7.49
CA LYS A 58 -9.56 4.30 8.12
C LYS A 58 -9.79 2.80 7.94
N LEU A 59 -10.27 2.17 9.01
CA LEU A 59 -10.71 0.79 9.03
C LEU A 59 -12.24 0.78 9.14
N TRP A 60 -12.87 -0.01 8.30
CA TRP A 60 -14.32 -0.07 8.14
C TRP A 60 -14.85 -1.45 8.51
N ASP A 61 -15.98 -1.49 9.20
CA ASP A 61 -16.79 -2.70 9.40
C ASP A 61 -17.93 -2.70 8.37
N ARG A 62 -17.87 -3.60 7.42
CA ARG A 62 -18.88 -3.72 6.34
C ARG A 62 -20.27 -4.09 6.85
N ARG A 63 -20.38 -4.73 8.01
CA ARG A 63 -21.68 -5.10 8.63
C ARG A 63 -22.43 -3.89 9.16
N SER A 64 -21.72 -2.83 9.45
CA SER A 64 -22.27 -1.61 10.09
C SER A 64 -22.50 -0.49 9.07
N ALA A 65 -22.98 -0.82 7.87
CA ALA A 65 -23.30 0.13 6.80
C ALA A 65 -22.19 1.16 6.54
N GLY A 66 -20.92 0.71 6.53
CA GLY A 66 -19.77 1.58 6.32
C GLY A 66 -19.39 2.43 7.54
N ALA A 67 -19.68 1.98 8.75
CA ALA A 67 -19.21 2.68 9.94
C ALA A 67 -17.68 2.55 10.08
N CYS A 68 -17.02 3.69 10.26
CA CYS A 68 -15.59 3.73 10.54
C CYS A 68 -15.32 3.16 11.93
N SER A 69 -14.66 2.02 12.00
CA SER A 69 -14.32 1.38 13.27
C SER A 69 -13.07 1.97 13.92
N ARG A 70 -12.14 2.47 13.10
CA ARG A 70 -10.92 3.15 13.56
C ARG A 70 -10.46 4.17 12.50
N SER A 71 -9.96 5.30 12.98
CA SER A 71 -9.31 6.33 12.16
C SER A 71 -7.93 6.62 12.73
N LEU A 72 -6.91 6.40 11.93
CA LEU A 72 -5.50 6.61 12.26
C LEU A 72 -4.99 7.81 11.46
N ARG A 73 -3.98 8.51 11.97
CA ARG A 73 -3.52 9.75 11.35
C ARG A 73 -2.07 9.63 10.88
N HIS A 74 -1.84 10.14 9.69
CA HIS A 74 -0.57 10.56 9.12
C HIS A 74 -0.45 12.09 9.15
N ASP A 75 0.74 12.60 8.84
CA ASP A 75 0.98 14.05 8.79
C ASP A 75 0.68 14.64 7.40
N ALA A 76 0.44 13.77 6.40
CA ALA A 76 -0.02 14.10 5.06
C ALA A 76 -0.90 12.99 4.49
N GLY A 77 -1.37 13.12 3.24
CA GLY A 77 -2.27 12.18 2.60
C GLY A 77 -1.75 10.74 2.58
N VAL A 78 -2.64 9.80 2.84
CA VAL A 78 -2.34 8.35 2.82
C VAL A 78 -2.63 7.80 1.44
N THR A 79 -1.58 7.43 0.74
CA THR A 79 -1.61 7.05 -0.69
C THR A 79 -1.67 5.55 -0.93
N MET A 80 -1.15 4.76 0.01
CA MET A 80 -1.03 3.32 -0.13
C MET A 80 -1.27 2.58 1.17
N ILE A 81 -1.92 1.41 1.07
CA ILE A 81 -2.09 0.45 2.15
C ILE A 81 -1.77 -0.93 1.58
N VAL A 82 -1.01 -1.73 2.32
CA VAL A 82 -0.74 -3.13 1.99
C VAL A 82 -0.79 -3.99 3.24
N GLU A 83 -1.59 -5.04 3.23
CA GLU A 83 -1.60 -6.02 4.30
C GLU A 83 -0.40 -6.97 4.18
N HIS A 84 0.11 -7.42 5.32
CA HIS A 84 1.21 -8.40 5.31
C HIS A 84 0.70 -9.72 4.72
N PRO A 85 1.42 -10.33 3.77
CA PRO A 85 0.91 -11.48 3.04
C PRO A 85 0.61 -12.72 3.90
N THR A 86 1.35 -12.92 5.00
CA THR A 86 1.27 -14.12 5.84
C THR A 86 0.92 -13.85 7.31
N VAL A 87 0.93 -12.58 7.74
CA VAL A 87 0.62 -12.21 9.14
C VAL A 87 -0.69 -11.42 9.19
N PRO A 88 -1.81 -12.03 9.65
CA PRO A 88 -3.16 -11.50 9.44
C PRO A 88 -3.50 -10.23 10.22
N TYR A 89 -2.68 -9.81 11.16
CA TYR A 89 -2.90 -8.62 11.98
C TYR A 89 -1.95 -7.47 11.63
N LEU A 90 -1.04 -7.67 10.68
CA LEU A 90 -0.11 -6.61 10.26
C LEU A 90 -0.50 -6.02 8.90
N PHE A 91 -0.45 -4.71 8.81
CA PHE A 91 -0.54 -3.98 7.56
C PHE A 91 0.38 -2.75 7.58
N LEU A 92 0.69 -2.24 6.41
CA LEU A 92 1.53 -1.08 6.23
C LEU A 92 0.75 0.02 5.52
N SER A 93 1.07 1.25 5.85
CA SER A 93 0.62 2.43 5.12
C SER A 93 1.79 3.24 4.60
N GLY A 94 1.61 3.82 3.42
CA GLY A 94 2.50 4.81 2.83
C GLY A 94 1.78 6.14 2.70
N SER A 95 2.50 7.23 2.88
CA SER A 95 1.93 8.57 2.88
C SER A 95 2.84 9.59 2.20
N TYR A 96 2.27 10.72 1.80
CA TYR A 96 3.02 11.91 1.38
C TYR A 96 3.87 12.50 2.51
N ASP A 97 3.66 12.10 3.78
CA ASP A 97 4.53 12.46 4.91
C ASP A 97 5.89 11.75 4.89
N GLU A 98 6.23 11.11 3.75
CA GLU A 98 7.48 10.41 3.49
C GLU A 98 7.69 9.17 4.37
N SER A 99 6.67 8.72 5.08
CA SER A 99 6.78 7.58 5.97
C SER A 99 6.07 6.33 5.48
N VAL A 100 6.72 5.19 5.72
CA VAL A 100 6.08 3.87 5.72
C VAL A 100 5.86 3.48 7.18
N ARG A 101 4.60 3.26 7.57
CA ARG A 101 4.23 2.87 8.94
C ARG A 101 3.68 1.46 8.98
N VAL A 102 4.11 0.69 9.96
CA VAL A 102 3.60 -0.66 10.24
C VAL A 102 2.60 -0.59 11.37
N TRP A 103 1.46 -1.22 11.18
CA TRP A 103 0.35 -1.24 12.13
C TRP A 103 -0.01 -2.66 12.53
N ASP A 104 -0.36 -2.83 13.81
CA ASP A 104 -0.95 -4.06 14.34
C ASP A 104 -2.43 -3.81 14.65
N THR A 105 -3.33 -4.53 14.00
CA THR A 105 -4.79 -4.37 14.19
C THR A 105 -5.23 -4.66 15.62
N ARG A 106 -4.42 -5.36 16.41
CA ARG A 106 -4.69 -5.66 17.82
C ARG A 106 -4.35 -4.48 18.75
N ALA A 107 -3.52 -3.52 18.27
CA ALA A 107 -3.02 -2.40 19.08
C ALA A 107 -2.86 -1.12 18.23
N LEU A 108 -3.97 -0.58 17.71
CA LEU A 108 -4.01 0.55 16.76
C LEU A 108 -3.75 1.95 17.38
N GLY A 109 -3.30 2.05 18.62
CA GLY A 109 -3.05 3.35 19.26
C GLY A 109 -1.89 4.14 18.65
N ARG A 110 -0.90 3.44 18.09
CA ARG A 110 0.27 4.00 17.40
C ARG A 110 0.85 2.97 16.44
N PRO A 111 1.63 3.40 15.42
CA PRO A 111 2.34 2.45 14.58
C PRO A 111 3.36 1.64 15.40
N VAL A 112 3.51 0.37 15.07
CA VAL A 112 4.51 -0.52 15.68
C VAL A 112 5.91 -0.11 15.25
N HIS A 113 6.05 0.26 13.97
CA HIS A 113 7.27 0.78 13.36
C HIS A 113 6.94 1.90 12.39
N SER A 114 7.89 2.82 12.21
CA SER A 114 7.84 3.87 11.20
C SER A 114 9.23 4.08 10.62
N LEU A 115 9.30 4.20 9.30
CA LEU A 115 10.54 4.49 8.57
C LEU A 115 10.30 5.64 7.61
N SER A 116 11.10 6.70 7.68
CA SER A 116 11.14 7.73 6.65
C SER A 116 11.94 7.22 5.45
N VAL A 117 11.36 7.36 4.26
CA VAL A 117 11.98 7.01 2.99
C VAL A 117 12.43 8.24 2.19
N GLY A 118 12.24 9.45 2.75
CA GLY A 118 12.72 10.72 2.22
C GLY A 118 11.97 11.23 0.98
N GLY A 119 10.84 10.64 0.67
CA GLY A 119 9.94 11.08 -0.40
C GLY A 119 8.55 10.47 -0.21
N GLY A 120 7.53 11.14 -0.73
CA GLY A 120 6.15 10.67 -0.60
C GLY A 120 5.99 9.24 -1.13
N VAL A 121 5.39 8.37 -0.35
CA VAL A 121 5.24 6.96 -0.70
C VAL A 121 4.08 6.80 -1.68
N TRP A 122 4.36 6.36 -2.90
CA TRP A 122 3.34 6.18 -3.93
C TRP A 122 2.94 4.73 -4.14
N ARG A 123 3.88 3.79 -4.00
CA ARG A 123 3.62 2.35 -4.13
C ARG A 123 4.40 1.56 -3.10
N LEU A 124 3.77 0.51 -2.62
CA LEU A 124 4.37 -0.51 -1.77
C LEU A 124 4.01 -1.88 -2.33
N LYS A 125 5.00 -2.75 -2.49
CA LYS A 125 4.80 -4.12 -3.01
C LYS A 125 5.64 -5.12 -2.23
N TRP A 126 4.98 -6.12 -1.67
CA TRP A 126 5.66 -7.24 -1.03
C TRP A 126 6.32 -8.14 -2.06
N SER A 127 7.55 -8.57 -1.77
CA SER A 127 8.18 -9.68 -2.48
C SER A 127 7.46 -11.00 -2.20
N ALA A 128 7.65 -11.99 -3.06
CA ALA A 128 7.05 -13.31 -2.89
C ALA A 128 7.45 -13.99 -1.57
N CYS A 129 8.67 -13.75 -1.06
CA CYS A 129 9.13 -14.27 0.23
C CYS A 129 8.56 -13.50 1.44
N CYS A 130 7.81 -12.40 1.24
CA CYS A 130 7.21 -11.58 2.28
C CYS A 130 8.21 -10.94 3.27
N GLN A 131 9.49 -10.91 2.95
CA GLN A 131 10.55 -10.32 3.77
C GLN A 131 11.09 -9.01 3.21
N ARG A 132 10.77 -8.70 1.94
CA ARG A 132 11.18 -7.49 1.25
C ARG A 132 9.96 -6.71 0.80
N LEU A 133 10.10 -5.40 0.85
CA LEU A 133 9.08 -4.46 0.40
C LEU A 133 9.72 -3.50 -0.59
N LEU A 134 9.19 -3.46 -1.79
CA LEU A 134 9.55 -2.47 -2.80
C LEU A 134 8.72 -1.21 -2.58
N CYS A 135 9.36 -0.05 -2.57
CA CYS A 135 8.76 1.25 -2.35
C CYS A 135 9.11 2.20 -3.50
N ALA A 136 8.10 2.83 -4.10
CA ALA A 136 8.28 4.01 -4.94
C ALA A 136 8.09 5.25 -4.06
N ALA A 137 9.17 6.00 -3.85
CA ALA A 137 9.26 7.14 -2.92
C ALA A 137 9.29 8.47 -3.68
N MET A 138 8.41 8.65 -4.68
CA MET A 138 8.23 9.86 -5.47
C MET A 138 9.56 10.53 -5.88
N TYR A 139 9.88 11.69 -5.29
CA TYR A 139 11.09 12.47 -5.62
C TYR A 139 12.39 11.85 -5.08
N ASN A 140 12.31 10.80 -4.27
CA ASN A 140 13.47 10.10 -3.71
C ASN A 140 13.62 8.67 -4.28
N GLY A 141 13.15 8.43 -5.50
CA GLY A 141 13.40 7.22 -6.26
C GLY A 141 12.74 5.96 -5.70
N PHE A 142 13.38 4.83 -5.92
CA PHE A 142 12.89 3.51 -5.51
C PHE A 142 13.74 2.94 -4.39
N LYS A 143 13.10 2.19 -3.49
CA LYS A 143 13.80 1.61 -2.34
C LYS A 143 13.37 0.17 -2.13
N VAL A 144 14.32 -0.66 -1.72
CA VAL A 144 14.03 -1.98 -1.18
C VAL A 144 14.19 -1.91 0.33
N LEU A 145 13.15 -2.29 1.03
CA LEU A 145 13.11 -2.33 2.49
C LEU A 145 13.06 -3.78 2.96
N ALA A 146 13.79 -4.10 4.03
CA ALA A 146 13.56 -5.33 4.78
C ALA A 146 12.47 -5.11 5.82
N PHE A 147 11.71 -6.15 6.09
CA PHE A 147 10.80 -6.18 7.22
C PHE A 147 10.99 -7.44 8.05
N SER A 148 11.08 -7.26 9.35
CA SER A 148 10.93 -8.34 10.31
C SER A 148 10.15 -7.85 11.53
N SER A 149 9.43 -8.76 12.19
CA SER A 149 8.69 -8.43 13.42
C SER A 149 9.61 -8.01 14.58
N ALA A 150 10.87 -8.39 14.55
CA ALA A 150 11.84 -8.08 15.59
C ALA A 150 12.52 -6.71 15.39
N THR A 151 12.89 -6.37 14.15
CA THR A 151 13.69 -5.17 13.85
C THR A 151 12.89 -4.08 13.14
N GLY A 152 11.65 -4.39 12.70
CA GLY A 152 10.83 -3.48 11.95
C GLY A 152 11.28 -3.31 10.51
N LEU A 153 11.06 -2.11 9.96
CA LEU A 153 11.46 -1.73 8.62
C LEU A 153 12.91 -1.23 8.61
N GLN A 154 13.69 -1.67 7.63
CA GLN A 154 15.06 -1.23 7.38
C GLN A 154 15.26 -0.96 5.89
N LEU A 155 15.94 0.12 5.54
CA LEU A 155 16.37 0.40 4.18
C LEU A 155 17.53 -0.54 3.81
N LEU A 156 17.40 -1.25 2.69
CA LEU A 156 18.45 -2.13 2.16
C LEU A 156 19.14 -1.54 0.95
N GLU A 157 18.37 -1.02 0.00
CA GLU A 157 18.88 -0.59 -1.30
C GLU A 157 18.08 0.59 -1.83
N GLU A 158 18.72 1.47 -2.57
CA GLU A 158 18.12 2.59 -3.29
C GLU A 158 18.45 2.49 -4.78
N PHE A 159 17.44 2.72 -5.61
CA PHE A 159 17.60 2.76 -7.05
C PHE A 159 16.99 4.06 -7.59
N ASN A 160 17.85 4.98 -8.01
CA ASN A 160 17.45 6.29 -8.49
C ASN A 160 17.79 6.51 -9.96
N SER A 161 18.99 6.11 -10.38
CA SER A 161 19.44 6.25 -11.77
C SER A 161 19.01 5.02 -12.60
N PRO A 162 18.54 5.18 -13.86
CA PRO A 162 18.58 6.41 -14.67
C PRO A 162 17.28 7.25 -14.59
N HIS A 163 16.37 7.00 -13.64
CA HIS A 163 15.16 7.78 -13.49
C HIS A 163 15.49 9.24 -13.15
N SER A 164 14.87 10.17 -13.88
CA SER A 164 15.04 11.61 -13.68
C SER A 164 13.75 12.31 -13.24
N SER A 165 12.72 11.54 -12.93
CA SER A 165 11.40 12.01 -12.57
C SER A 165 10.83 11.25 -11.38
N ILE A 166 9.59 11.59 -11.02
CA ILE A 166 8.86 11.00 -9.88
C ILE A 166 8.78 9.48 -10.03
N ALA A 167 9.28 8.75 -9.05
CA ALA A 167 9.11 7.32 -8.91
C ALA A 167 7.63 6.98 -8.71
N TYR A 168 7.01 6.33 -9.69
CA TYR A 168 5.57 6.19 -9.76
C TYR A 168 5.09 4.75 -9.65
N GLY A 169 5.60 3.85 -10.49
CA GLY A 169 5.25 2.43 -10.48
C GLY A 169 6.44 1.56 -10.11
N ALA A 170 6.19 0.54 -9.31
CA ALA A 170 7.18 -0.45 -8.94
C ALA A 170 6.51 -1.79 -8.69
N ASP A 171 7.09 -2.87 -9.22
CA ASP A 171 6.64 -4.24 -8.95
C ASP A 171 7.79 -5.24 -9.07
N TRP A 172 7.63 -6.37 -8.41
CA TRP A 172 8.52 -7.52 -8.53
C TRP A 172 8.16 -8.31 -9.78
N VAL A 173 9.16 -8.68 -10.57
CA VAL A 173 8.95 -9.40 -11.84
C VAL A 173 9.24 -10.88 -11.65
N GLY A 174 8.25 -11.71 -11.95
CA GLY A 174 8.35 -13.17 -11.90
C GLY A 174 8.24 -13.77 -10.50
N SER A 175 8.23 -15.08 -10.46
CA SER A 175 8.30 -15.86 -9.22
C SER A 175 9.75 -15.97 -8.76
N PHE A 176 9.94 -16.16 -7.46
CA PHE A 176 11.22 -16.45 -6.85
C PHE A 176 11.92 -17.59 -7.60
N SER A 177 13.06 -17.34 -8.23
CA SER A 177 13.92 -18.38 -8.74
C SER A 177 14.95 -18.73 -7.65
N GLU A 178 15.53 -19.93 -7.70
CA GLU A 178 16.59 -20.35 -6.78
C GLU A 178 17.89 -19.51 -6.89
N SER A 179 17.91 -18.53 -7.80
CA SER A 179 18.98 -17.53 -7.86
C SER A 179 18.76 -16.48 -6.76
N ASP A 180 19.82 -16.09 -6.05
CA ASP A 180 19.84 -15.05 -5.01
C ASP A 180 19.43 -13.64 -5.51
N ARG A 181 18.80 -13.55 -6.67
CA ARG A 181 18.41 -12.29 -7.32
C ARG A 181 16.96 -12.32 -7.78
N GLN A 182 16.25 -11.24 -7.50
CA GLN A 182 14.92 -11.02 -8.02
C GLN A 182 14.88 -9.79 -8.94
N LEU A 183 14.23 -9.95 -10.09
CA LEU A 183 14.05 -8.87 -11.04
C LEU A 183 12.97 -7.90 -10.54
N VAL A 184 13.22 -6.61 -10.70
CA VAL A 184 12.34 -5.50 -10.32
C VAL A 184 12.07 -4.66 -11.55
N ALA A 185 10.80 -4.28 -11.74
CA ALA A 185 10.38 -3.31 -12.73
C ALA A 185 10.00 -2.00 -12.02
N THR A 186 10.54 -0.89 -12.51
CA THR A 186 10.24 0.45 -11.98
C THR A 186 9.95 1.42 -13.12
N CYS A 187 8.99 2.33 -12.92
CA CYS A 187 8.72 3.38 -13.88
C CYS A 187 8.55 4.74 -13.22
N SER A 188 9.02 5.77 -13.91
CA SER A 188 8.89 7.17 -13.54
C SER A 188 7.94 7.91 -14.48
N PHE A 189 7.36 9.02 -13.98
CA PHE A 189 6.17 9.61 -14.61
C PHE A 189 6.50 10.53 -15.79
N TYR A 190 7.24 11.64 -15.57
CA TYR A 190 7.43 12.67 -16.61
C TYR A 190 8.51 12.34 -17.64
N ASP A 191 9.45 11.48 -17.31
CA ASP A 191 10.49 10.99 -18.24
C ASP A 191 10.06 9.75 -19.01
N HIS A 192 8.87 9.21 -18.73
CA HIS A 192 8.28 8.03 -19.37
C HIS A 192 9.21 6.80 -19.37
N LEU A 193 10.05 6.67 -18.36
CA LEU A 193 11.08 5.63 -18.30
C LEU A 193 10.59 4.39 -17.56
N LEU A 194 10.82 3.22 -18.16
CA LEU A 194 10.68 1.91 -17.55
C LEU A 194 12.06 1.27 -17.43
N CYS A 195 12.43 0.85 -16.22
CA CYS A 195 13.66 0.15 -15.94
C CYS A 195 13.41 -1.25 -15.42
N LEU A 196 14.29 -2.17 -15.80
CA LEU A 196 14.40 -3.50 -15.21
C LEU A 196 15.77 -3.60 -14.53
N TRP A 197 15.78 -3.99 -13.29
CA TRP A 197 17.00 -4.17 -12.50
C TRP A 197 16.86 -5.35 -11.55
N SER A 198 17.95 -5.81 -10.94
CA SER A 198 17.92 -6.97 -10.05
C SER A 198 18.35 -6.60 -8.64
N HIS A 199 17.59 -7.05 -7.67
CA HIS A 199 17.91 -6.98 -6.24
C HIS A 199 18.45 -8.33 -5.78
N SER A 200 19.53 -8.32 -4.96
CA SER A 200 20.09 -9.52 -4.32
C SER A 200 19.52 -9.68 -2.92
N PHE A 201 19.19 -10.92 -2.54
CA PHE A 201 18.60 -11.25 -1.22
C PHE A 201 19.64 -11.52 -0.17
#